data_bca40bebb8122f79bce854b3da3bc0c4
#
_entry.id   bca40bebb8122f79bce854b3da3bc0c4
#
_cell.length_a   1.000
_cell.length_b   1.000
_cell.length_c   1.000
_cell.angle_alpha   90.00
_cell.angle_beta   90.00
_cell.angle_gamma   90.00
#
_symmetry.space_group_name_H-M   'P 1'
#
loop_
_entity.id
_entity.type
_entity.pdbx_description
1 polymer ?
#
loop_
_entity_poly.entity_id
_entity_poly.type
_entity_poly.pdbx_seq_one_letter_code
_entity_poly.pdbx_strand_id
1 'polypeptide(L)'
;MNKMYRVLKFILFLVFFSCKESPQNQSVKINIPSEVKAPNLLFGIDLNQYTVKTQKIKWGDTFGKILEDNGIDYPKVYKILQRIKGKVNVRKLATGKPYSLFFSNDSIPIPEYFVYHPDPKAYTLVHLKDSLYGDVIKKPIKKIEFEVSGTIKSSLYETMKNIGVNEEITYHLSDIYAWTIDFFRIQKGDRFKVVYTEKFVDDSISIGVDRVIAACFEHKGKTLYAFEYVTNPKKGIVDYFDENAKSLRRAFLRGPLKFSRITSRYNLRRKISYYGNKIRPHKGTDFAASVGTPILATANGTVIKSRYSRGNGNYVTIKHNNIYTTQYLHMKKRKAKIGQFVKQGDIIGWVGMTGNTSGPHVCYRFWKNGRQVDPFKQKLPDAKPISNDLIAKYSKHIIPIKTKLDCIKFNDNSKSEIAENKSKPYAKNSS
;
A
#
# COMPACT_ATOMS: atom_id res chain seq x y z
N MET A 1 -70.64 30.10 -31.06
CA MET A 1 -71.78 29.55 -31.84
C MET A 1 -71.85 28.06 -31.64
N ASN A 2 -72.95 27.67 -31.08
CA ASN A 2 -73.67 26.37 -31.17
C ASN A 2 -72.95 25.11 -30.68
N LYS A 3 -73.41 24.61 -29.53
CA LYS A 3 -74.52 23.66 -29.25
C LYS A 3 -74.27 22.29 -29.92
N MET A 4 -74.36 21.13 -29.26
CA MET A 4 -75.57 20.67 -28.54
C MET A 4 -75.35 19.30 -27.88
N TYR A 5 -75.88 19.12 -26.73
CA TYR A 5 -76.28 17.98 -25.95
C TYR A 5 -76.80 16.75 -26.74
N ARG A 6 -76.61 15.54 -26.12
CA ARG A 6 -77.62 14.46 -25.92
C ARG A 6 -76.94 13.32 -25.12
N VAL A 7 -77.23 13.08 -23.90
CA VAL A 7 -78.33 12.38 -23.17
C VAL A 7 -78.85 11.15 -23.92
N LEU A 8 -78.60 9.94 -23.37
CA LEU A 8 -79.59 8.88 -23.21
C LEU A 8 -79.07 7.70 -22.38
N LYS A 9 -79.58 7.54 -21.16
CA LYS A 9 -80.45 6.44 -20.61
C LYS A 9 -79.80 5.07 -20.38
N PHE A 10 -79.63 4.75 -19.11
CA PHE A 10 -80.16 3.65 -18.34
C PHE A 10 -80.72 2.43 -19.10
N ILE A 11 -80.15 1.24 -18.86
CA ILE A 11 -80.89 0.00 -18.72
C ILE A 11 -80.20 -0.84 -17.62
N LEU A 12 -80.93 -1.02 -16.52
CA LEU A 12 -80.66 -1.87 -15.40
C LEU A 12 -81.07 -3.30 -15.79
N PHE A 13 -80.20 -4.27 -15.76
CA PHE A 13 -80.55 -5.68 -15.90
C PHE A 13 -80.13 -6.42 -14.64
N LEU A 14 -81.14 -6.67 -13.78
CA LEU A 14 -81.08 -7.59 -12.66
C LEU A 14 -81.22 -9.02 -13.18
N VAL A 15 -80.12 -9.81 -13.01
CA VAL A 15 -80.19 -11.26 -13.18
C VAL A 15 -79.89 -11.90 -11.84
N PHE A 16 -80.93 -12.45 -11.20
CA PHE A 16 -80.74 -13.38 -10.10
C PHE A 16 -80.15 -14.67 -10.61
N PHE A 17 -79.01 -15.09 -10.04
CA PHE A 17 -78.54 -16.47 -10.15
C PHE A 17 -78.28 -17.06 -8.77
N SER A 18 -78.99 -18.14 -8.62
CA SER A 18 -79.12 -19.13 -7.57
C SER A 18 -77.75 -19.58 -7.02
N CYS A 19 -77.70 -19.68 -5.67
CA CYS A 19 -76.65 -20.38 -4.93
C CYS A 19 -76.58 -21.85 -5.37
N LYS A 20 -75.42 -22.30 -5.80
CA LYS A 20 -75.00 -23.68 -5.72
C LYS A 20 -73.76 -23.78 -4.84
N GLU A 21 -73.94 -24.54 -3.72
CA GLU A 21 -72.82 -24.89 -2.83
C GLU A 21 -71.73 -25.57 -3.57
N SER A 22 -70.51 -24.98 -3.45
CA SER A 22 -69.25 -25.58 -3.93
C SER A 22 -68.67 -26.43 -2.81
N PRO A 23 -67.98 -27.56 -3.14
CA PRO A 23 -67.46 -28.47 -2.16
C PRO A 23 -66.29 -27.82 -1.36
N GLN A 24 -66.19 -28.16 -0.10
CA GLN A 24 -65.14 -27.77 0.83
C GLN A 24 -63.75 -28.04 0.20
N ASN A 25 -63.06 -26.94 -0.10
CA ASN A 25 -61.62 -27.02 -0.38
C ASN A 25 -60.91 -27.34 0.95
N GLN A 26 -60.41 -28.55 1.05
CA GLN A 26 -59.38 -28.90 1.99
C GLN A 26 -58.18 -27.97 1.79
N SER A 27 -57.92 -27.08 2.73
CA SER A 27 -56.69 -26.28 2.75
C SER A 27 -55.50 -27.21 2.90
N VAL A 28 -54.82 -27.49 1.78
CA VAL A 28 -53.49 -28.07 1.78
C VAL A 28 -52.60 -27.03 2.49
N LYS A 29 -52.20 -27.31 3.72
CA LYS A 29 -51.10 -26.59 4.39
C LYS A 29 -49.85 -26.82 3.57
N ILE A 30 -49.53 -25.89 2.68
CA ILE A 30 -48.22 -25.79 2.10
C ILE A 30 -47.28 -25.43 3.27
N ASN A 31 -46.48 -26.40 3.72
CA ASN A 31 -45.36 -26.14 4.57
C ASN A 31 -44.39 -25.31 3.72
N ILE A 32 -44.42 -24.00 3.88
CA ILE A 32 -43.36 -23.10 3.38
C ILE A 32 -42.10 -23.52 4.13
N PRO A 33 -41.06 -23.97 3.44
CA PRO A 33 -39.80 -24.26 4.09
C PRO A 33 -39.37 -23.00 4.85
N SER A 34 -38.99 -23.16 6.12
CA SER A 34 -38.45 -22.08 6.95
C SER A 34 -37.42 -21.26 6.11
N GLU A 35 -37.57 -19.94 6.14
CA GLU A 35 -36.67 -18.99 5.49
C GLU A 35 -35.23 -19.47 5.67
N VAL A 36 -34.58 -19.81 4.57
CA VAL A 36 -33.14 -20.09 4.54
C VAL A 36 -32.48 -18.76 4.83
N LYS A 37 -32.08 -18.54 6.10
CA LYS A 37 -31.30 -17.37 6.48
C LYS A 37 -30.11 -17.26 5.57
N ALA A 38 -29.95 -16.10 4.96
CA ALA A 38 -28.76 -15.83 4.14
C ALA A 38 -27.50 -16.18 4.93
N PRO A 39 -26.50 -16.85 4.34
CA PRO A 39 -25.30 -17.27 5.04
C PRO A 39 -24.54 -16.05 5.57
N ASN A 40 -24.32 -15.99 6.87
CA ASN A 40 -23.49 -14.98 7.52
C ASN A 40 -22.06 -15.51 7.58
N LEU A 41 -21.22 -15.15 6.61
CA LEU A 41 -19.89 -15.72 6.43
C LEU A 41 -18.79 -14.93 7.14
N LEU A 42 -18.00 -15.62 7.97
CA LEU A 42 -16.75 -15.14 8.52
C LEU A 42 -15.61 -16.10 8.11
N PHE A 43 -14.58 -15.61 7.45
CA PHE A 43 -13.50 -16.42 6.85
C PHE A 43 -13.98 -17.56 5.93
N GLY A 44 -15.15 -17.37 5.29
CA GLY A 44 -15.78 -18.38 4.45
C GLY A 44 -16.57 -19.46 5.21
N ILE A 45 -16.69 -19.35 6.53
CA ILE A 45 -17.41 -20.26 7.42
C ILE A 45 -18.75 -19.62 7.78
N ASP A 46 -19.86 -20.37 7.67
CA ASP A 46 -21.19 -19.86 7.99
C ASP A 46 -21.41 -19.79 9.51
N LEU A 47 -21.48 -18.58 10.05
CA LEU A 47 -21.69 -18.30 11.47
C LEU A 47 -23.04 -18.84 12.03
N ASN A 48 -24.00 -19.17 11.16
CA ASN A 48 -25.26 -19.76 11.64
C ASN A 48 -25.06 -21.17 12.20
N GLN A 49 -23.91 -21.81 11.88
CA GLN A 49 -23.62 -23.19 12.28
C GLN A 49 -22.60 -23.28 13.43
N TYR A 50 -21.94 -22.15 13.77
CA TYR A 50 -20.81 -22.15 14.70
C TYR A 50 -20.90 -21.03 15.74
N THR A 51 -20.44 -21.34 16.96
CA THR A 51 -20.10 -20.31 17.95
C THR A 51 -18.64 -19.96 17.81
N VAL A 52 -18.33 -18.65 17.69
CA VAL A 52 -16.95 -18.18 17.43
C VAL A 52 -16.35 -17.55 18.67
N LYS A 53 -15.17 -18.01 19.04
CA LYS A 53 -14.35 -17.48 20.14
C LYS A 53 -13.07 -16.86 19.57
N THR A 54 -12.99 -15.52 19.57
CA THR A 54 -11.78 -14.80 19.11
C THR A 54 -10.92 -14.41 20.31
N GLN A 55 -9.63 -14.71 20.21
CA GLN A 55 -8.62 -14.40 21.23
C GLN A 55 -7.32 -13.89 20.60
N LYS A 56 -6.40 -13.42 21.45
CA LYS A 56 -5.04 -13.04 21.03
C LYS A 56 -4.04 -14.06 21.52
N ILE A 57 -3.06 -14.38 20.68
CA ILE A 57 -1.92 -15.24 21.05
C ILE A 57 -1.19 -14.61 22.25
N LYS A 58 -1.04 -15.33 23.33
CA LYS A 58 -0.28 -14.95 24.53
C LYS A 58 1.17 -15.39 24.41
N TRP A 59 2.02 -14.81 25.22
CA TRP A 59 3.39 -15.28 25.33
C TRP A 59 3.42 -16.74 25.85
N GLY A 60 4.18 -17.61 25.19
CA GLY A 60 4.24 -19.04 25.50
C GLY A 60 3.16 -19.91 24.84
N ASP A 61 2.17 -19.31 24.16
CA ASP A 61 1.18 -20.09 23.41
C ASP A 61 1.83 -20.77 22.20
N THR A 62 1.44 -22.03 22.02
CA THR A 62 1.72 -22.81 20.81
C THR A 62 0.41 -23.26 20.19
N PHE A 63 0.42 -23.60 18.91
CA PHE A 63 -0.76 -24.13 18.24
C PHE A 63 -1.33 -25.36 18.95
N GLY A 64 -0.43 -26.31 19.36
CA GLY A 64 -0.85 -27.49 20.10
C GLY A 64 -1.52 -27.16 21.43
N LYS A 65 -0.87 -26.31 22.25
CA LYS A 65 -1.41 -25.90 23.54
C LYS A 65 -2.78 -25.21 23.42
N ILE A 66 -2.94 -24.32 22.42
CA ILE A 66 -4.23 -23.67 22.16
C ILE A 66 -5.34 -24.70 21.89
N LEU A 67 -5.03 -25.75 21.11
CA LEU A 67 -5.99 -26.80 20.79
C LEU A 67 -6.29 -27.68 22.01
N GLU A 68 -5.28 -28.06 22.78
CA GLU A 68 -5.42 -28.87 24.02
C GLU A 68 -6.26 -28.11 25.07
N ASP A 69 -5.99 -26.83 25.30
CA ASP A 69 -6.74 -25.96 26.21
C ASP A 69 -8.22 -25.78 25.78
N ASN A 70 -8.57 -26.15 24.54
CA ASN A 70 -9.92 -26.12 23.98
C ASN A 70 -10.50 -27.52 23.66
N GLY A 71 -9.99 -28.56 24.30
CA GLY A 71 -10.60 -29.91 24.31
C GLY A 71 -10.17 -30.83 23.16
N ILE A 72 -9.10 -30.52 22.44
CA ILE A 72 -8.54 -31.44 21.45
C ILE A 72 -7.34 -32.15 22.05
N ASP A 73 -7.40 -33.49 22.14
CA ASP A 73 -6.38 -34.33 22.71
C ASP A 73 -5.07 -34.34 21.90
N TYR A 74 -3.96 -34.58 22.58
CA TYR A 74 -2.60 -34.59 21.98
C TYR A 74 -2.48 -35.50 20.75
N PRO A 75 -3.00 -36.77 20.75
CA PRO A 75 -2.96 -37.63 19.56
C PRO A 75 -3.62 -36.98 18.33
N LYS A 76 -4.71 -36.29 18.51
CA LYS A 76 -5.42 -35.55 17.44
C LYS A 76 -4.63 -34.33 17.00
N VAL A 77 -4.07 -33.57 17.94
CA VAL A 77 -3.15 -32.45 17.64
C VAL A 77 -1.99 -32.93 16.77
N TYR A 78 -1.37 -34.03 17.12
CA TYR A 78 -0.27 -34.62 16.34
C TYR A 78 -0.69 -34.98 14.91
N LYS A 79 -1.85 -35.63 14.73
CA LYS A 79 -2.41 -35.93 13.40
C LYS A 79 -2.66 -34.66 12.58
N ILE A 80 -3.22 -33.61 13.19
CA ILE A 80 -3.44 -32.31 12.54
C ILE A 80 -2.10 -31.75 12.06
N LEU A 81 -1.10 -31.67 12.92
CA LEU A 81 0.24 -31.16 12.59
C LEU A 81 0.91 -31.90 11.42
N GLN A 82 0.75 -33.22 11.36
CA GLN A 82 1.27 -34.00 10.24
C GLN A 82 0.55 -33.66 8.92
N ARG A 83 -0.75 -33.52 8.97
CA ARG A 83 -1.58 -33.21 7.78
C ARG A 83 -1.31 -31.83 7.19
N ILE A 84 -1.10 -30.81 8.03
CA ILE A 84 -0.86 -29.44 7.59
C ILE A 84 0.62 -29.12 7.32
N LYS A 85 1.51 -30.07 7.60
CA LYS A 85 2.95 -29.91 7.39
C LYS A 85 3.29 -29.53 5.95
N GLY A 86 4.08 -28.47 5.79
CA GLY A 86 4.48 -27.93 4.47
C GLY A 86 3.47 -26.95 3.85
N LYS A 87 2.20 -26.97 4.26
CA LYS A 87 1.17 -26.02 3.81
C LYS A 87 1.04 -24.84 4.76
N VAL A 88 0.96 -25.09 6.06
CA VAL A 88 0.79 -24.10 7.10
C VAL A 88 1.99 -24.10 8.06
N ASN A 89 2.47 -22.93 8.42
CA ASN A 89 3.54 -22.79 9.40
C ASN A 89 3.00 -22.30 10.75
N VAL A 90 2.47 -23.21 11.54
CA VAL A 90 1.92 -22.92 12.88
C VAL A 90 2.98 -22.49 13.92
N ARG A 91 4.28 -22.59 13.61
CA ARG A 91 5.36 -22.07 14.47
C ARG A 91 5.53 -20.55 14.36
N LYS A 92 4.84 -19.90 13.40
CA LYS A 92 4.87 -18.45 13.20
C LYS A 92 3.72 -17.71 13.87
N LEU A 93 3.09 -18.30 14.86
CA LEU A 93 2.12 -17.57 15.69
C LEU A 93 2.85 -16.47 16.46
N ALA A 94 2.39 -15.24 16.31
CA ALA A 94 3.02 -14.08 16.94
C ALA A 94 2.17 -13.58 18.10
N THR A 95 2.81 -13.35 19.24
CA THR A 95 2.17 -12.79 20.44
C THR A 95 1.41 -11.50 20.12
N GLY A 96 0.20 -11.36 20.68
CA GLY A 96 -0.69 -10.21 20.48
C GLY A 96 -1.54 -10.27 19.20
N LYS A 97 -1.27 -11.22 18.28
CA LYS A 97 -2.06 -11.38 17.05
C LYS A 97 -3.32 -12.21 17.30
N PRO A 98 -4.45 -11.88 16.63
CA PRO A 98 -5.71 -12.56 16.84
C PRO A 98 -5.75 -13.93 16.17
N TYR A 99 -6.52 -14.83 16.81
CA TYR A 99 -6.98 -16.09 16.25
C TYR A 99 -8.43 -16.31 16.66
N SER A 100 -9.17 -17.10 15.88
CA SER A 100 -10.55 -17.47 16.14
C SER A 100 -10.70 -18.99 16.13
N LEU A 101 -11.44 -19.54 17.08
CA LEU A 101 -11.90 -20.93 17.11
C LEU A 101 -13.40 -20.95 16.81
N PHE A 102 -13.79 -21.86 15.94
CA PHE A 102 -15.19 -22.08 15.57
C PHE A 102 -15.64 -23.40 16.19
N PHE A 103 -16.58 -23.33 17.11
CA PHE A 103 -17.14 -24.46 17.82
C PHE A 103 -18.45 -24.87 17.17
N SER A 104 -18.67 -26.16 16.96
CA SER A 104 -19.99 -26.67 16.56
C SER A 104 -21.04 -26.33 17.64
N ASN A 105 -22.28 -26.18 17.22
CA ASN A 105 -23.41 -25.93 18.12
C ASN A 105 -23.93 -27.21 18.76
N ASP A 106 -23.12 -28.29 18.79
CA ASP A 106 -23.43 -29.60 19.40
C ASP A 106 -23.42 -29.51 20.94
N SER A 107 -23.95 -30.55 21.60
CA SER A 107 -24.07 -30.64 23.08
C SER A 107 -22.69 -30.57 23.79
N ILE A 108 -21.60 -30.99 23.12
CA ILE A 108 -20.22 -30.86 23.58
C ILE A 108 -19.49 -30.01 22.53
N PRO A 109 -19.31 -28.70 22.75
CA PRO A 109 -18.69 -27.83 21.76
C PRO A 109 -17.19 -28.13 21.66
N ILE A 110 -16.78 -28.74 20.55
CA ILE A 110 -15.37 -28.96 20.18
C ILE A 110 -15.05 -28.05 19.01
N PRO A 111 -13.86 -27.40 18.98
CA PRO A 111 -13.51 -26.54 17.86
C PRO A 111 -13.29 -27.35 16.58
N GLU A 112 -13.97 -26.95 15.51
CA GLU A 112 -13.85 -27.57 14.20
C GLU A 112 -12.93 -26.78 13.25
N TYR A 113 -12.77 -25.46 13.51
CA TYR A 113 -11.82 -24.64 12.77
C TYR A 113 -10.98 -23.79 13.70
N PHE A 114 -9.70 -23.65 13.33
CA PHE A 114 -8.77 -22.67 13.88
C PHE A 114 -8.42 -21.69 12.75
N VAL A 115 -8.63 -20.40 12.99
CA VAL A 115 -8.30 -19.33 12.02
C VAL A 115 -7.33 -18.37 12.67
N TYR A 116 -6.12 -18.28 12.14
CA TYR A 116 -5.12 -17.29 12.56
C TYR A 116 -5.07 -16.15 11.54
N HIS A 117 -5.38 -14.92 11.97
CA HIS A 117 -5.53 -13.75 11.09
C HIS A 117 -4.67 -12.57 11.60
N PRO A 118 -3.32 -12.66 11.46
CA PRO A 118 -2.38 -11.68 12.01
C PRO A 118 -2.41 -10.32 11.32
N ASP A 119 -2.88 -10.28 10.08
CA ASP A 119 -3.04 -9.08 9.28
C ASP A 119 -4.30 -9.17 8.39
N PRO A 120 -4.82 -8.04 7.88
CA PRO A 120 -6.05 -8.05 7.10
C PRO A 120 -5.96 -8.74 5.73
N LYS A 121 -4.77 -8.99 5.19
CA LYS A 121 -4.57 -9.45 3.79
C LYS A 121 -4.70 -10.95 3.61
N ALA A 122 -4.47 -11.72 4.69
CA ALA A 122 -4.50 -13.17 4.63
C ALA A 122 -4.78 -13.76 5.99
N TYR A 123 -5.34 -14.94 5.99
CA TYR A 123 -5.53 -15.74 7.20
C TYR A 123 -5.12 -17.19 6.96
N THR A 124 -4.75 -17.86 8.03
CA THR A 124 -4.48 -19.30 8.04
C THR A 124 -5.71 -20.00 8.55
N LEU A 125 -6.31 -20.88 7.77
CA LEU A 125 -7.43 -21.73 8.13
C LEU A 125 -6.92 -23.15 8.37
N VAL A 126 -7.28 -23.75 9.50
CA VAL A 126 -7.04 -25.17 9.81
C VAL A 126 -8.36 -25.81 10.17
N HIS A 127 -8.74 -26.85 9.45
CA HIS A 127 -9.88 -27.70 9.75
C HIS A 127 -9.46 -28.81 10.73
N LEU A 128 -10.19 -28.94 11.85
CA LEU A 128 -9.80 -29.76 13.01
C LEU A 128 -10.64 -31.03 13.19
N LYS A 129 -11.74 -31.16 12.41
CA LYS A 129 -12.65 -32.32 12.44
C LYS A 129 -12.43 -33.16 11.16
N ASP A 130 -13.09 -34.20 10.96
CA ASP A 130 -13.10 -35.25 9.91
C ASP A 130 -12.09 -35.15 8.76
N SER A 131 -12.09 -34.10 7.98
CA SER A 131 -11.11 -33.85 6.90
C SER A 131 -10.04 -32.85 7.35
N LEU A 132 -8.98 -33.36 8.00
CA LEU A 132 -7.88 -32.53 8.49
C LEU A 132 -7.11 -31.89 7.34
N TYR A 133 -7.16 -30.57 7.22
CA TYR A 133 -6.39 -29.78 6.25
C TYR A 133 -6.05 -28.40 6.81
N GLY A 134 -5.11 -27.73 6.19
CA GLY A 134 -4.81 -26.34 6.49
C GLY A 134 -4.29 -25.62 5.26
N ASP A 135 -4.63 -24.35 5.14
CA ASP A 135 -4.19 -23.50 4.04
C ASP A 135 -4.04 -22.03 4.48
N VAL A 136 -3.28 -21.28 3.68
CA VAL A 136 -3.13 -19.83 3.85
C VAL A 136 -3.94 -19.13 2.76
N ILE A 137 -5.07 -18.55 3.16
CA ILE A 137 -6.01 -17.92 2.25
C ILE A 137 -5.71 -16.43 2.15
N LYS A 138 -5.42 -15.98 0.95
CA LYS A 138 -5.24 -14.55 0.65
C LYS A 138 -6.58 -13.94 0.30
N LYS A 139 -6.91 -12.83 0.95
CA LYS A 139 -8.12 -12.07 0.63
C LYS A 139 -7.94 -11.29 -0.67
N PRO A 140 -9.01 -11.13 -1.47
CA PRO A 140 -8.98 -10.29 -2.67
C PRO A 140 -8.68 -8.84 -2.28
N ILE A 141 -7.81 -8.19 -3.04
CA ILE A 141 -7.46 -6.78 -2.85
C ILE A 141 -8.19 -5.96 -3.91
N LYS A 142 -9.04 -5.05 -3.46
CA LYS A 142 -9.74 -4.08 -4.30
C LYS A 142 -8.96 -2.77 -4.30
N LYS A 143 -8.82 -2.15 -5.47
CA LYS A 143 -8.23 -0.82 -5.60
C LYS A 143 -9.35 0.17 -5.87
N ILE A 144 -9.45 1.20 -5.03
CA ILE A 144 -10.45 2.26 -5.15
C ILE A 144 -9.71 3.55 -5.44
N GLU A 145 -10.21 4.31 -6.42
CA GLU A 145 -9.69 5.61 -6.78
C GLU A 145 -10.34 6.71 -5.95
N PHE A 146 -9.54 7.66 -5.49
CA PHE A 146 -9.97 8.81 -4.69
C PHE A 146 -9.47 10.10 -5.30
N GLU A 147 -10.27 11.12 -5.15
CA GLU A 147 -9.96 12.51 -5.47
C GLU A 147 -9.94 13.31 -4.17
N VAL A 148 -8.92 14.12 -4.00
CA VAL A 148 -8.77 14.95 -2.80
C VAL A 148 -8.15 16.30 -3.15
N SER A 149 -8.56 17.32 -2.44
CA SER A 149 -7.96 18.66 -2.49
C SER A 149 -7.82 19.23 -1.09
N GLY A 150 -6.97 20.21 -0.95
CA GLY A 150 -6.84 20.93 0.33
C GLY A 150 -6.04 22.22 0.19
N THR A 151 -6.29 23.12 1.16
CA THR A 151 -5.53 24.35 1.32
C THR A 151 -4.64 24.22 2.56
N ILE A 152 -3.35 24.50 2.42
CA ILE A 152 -2.38 24.41 3.50
C ILE A 152 -2.64 25.50 4.54
N LYS A 153 -2.89 25.08 5.78
CA LYS A 153 -3.04 26.01 6.94
C LYS A 153 -1.77 26.09 7.79
N SER A 154 -1.04 25.00 7.91
CA SER A 154 0.22 24.87 8.68
C SER A 154 1.25 24.03 7.93
N SER A 155 0.95 22.74 7.72
CA SER A 155 1.77 21.79 6.96
C SER A 155 0.92 20.89 6.08
N LEU A 156 1.55 20.25 5.10
CA LEU A 156 0.87 19.27 4.25
C LEU A 156 0.33 18.10 5.07
N TYR A 157 1.12 17.59 6.02
CA TYR A 157 0.73 16.48 6.89
C TYR A 157 -0.52 16.80 7.72
N GLU A 158 -0.53 17.94 8.42
CA GLU A 158 -1.69 18.38 9.20
C GLU A 158 -2.92 18.59 8.34
N THR A 159 -2.74 19.14 7.13
CA THR A 159 -3.84 19.33 6.20
C THR A 159 -4.45 17.98 5.78
N MET A 160 -3.61 16.99 5.39
CA MET A 160 -4.07 15.64 5.02
C MET A 160 -4.81 14.95 6.16
N LYS A 161 -4.26 15.02 7.38
CA LYS A 161 -4.89 14.47 8.58
C LYS A 161 -6.26 15.09 8.86
N ASN A 162 -6.37 16.41 8.76
CA ASN A 162 -7.60 17.14 9.05
C ASN A 162 -8.71 16.85 8.05
N ILE A 163 -8.39 16.57 6.79
CA ILE A 163 -9.36 16.17 5.76
C ILE A 163 -9.62 14.65 5.75
N GLY A 164 -9.01 13.88 6.68
CA GLY A 164 -9.28 12.44 6.84
C GLY A 164 -8.69 11.55 5.73
N VAL A 165 -7.68 12.04 5.02
CA VAL A 165 -6.98 11.30 3.95
C VAL A 165 -5.87 10.45 4.55
N ASN A 166 -5.58 9.31 3.92
CA ASN A 166 -4.46 8.46 4.31
C ASN A 166 -3.14 9.26 4.29
N GLU A 167 -2.48 9.30 5.44
CA GLU A 167 -1.26 10.10 5.64
C GLU A 167 -0.10 9.69 4.71
N GLU A 168 -0.13 8.47 4.16
CA GLU A 168 0.86 8.01 3.18
C GLU A 168 0.92 8.90 1.93
N ILE A 169 -0.19 9.58 1.56
CA ILE A 169 -0.22 10.54 0.44
C ILE A 169 0.79 11.67 0.63
N THR A 170 0.99 12.13 1.88
CA THR A 170 2.01 13.16 2.18
C THR A 170 3.41 12.72 1.75
N TYR A 171 3.75 11.45 2.01
CA TYR A 171 5.04 10.90 1.61
C TYR A 171 5.15 10.78 0.09
N HIS A 172 4.07 10.32 -0.57
CA HIS A 172 4.04 10.23 -2.03
C HIS A 172 4.22 11.60 -2.70
N LEU A 173 3.49 12.62 -2.24
CA LEU A 173 3.63 13.98 -2.79
C LEU A 173 5.01 14.56 -2.52
N SER A 174 5.55 14.33 -1.31
CA SER A 174 6.91 14.77 -0.97
C SER A 174 7.96 14.11 -1.85
N ASP A 175 7.77 12.84 -2.22
CA ASP A 175 8.68 12.12 -3.14
C ASP A 175 8.51 12.61 -4.60
N ILE A 176 7.27 12.85 -5.06
CA ILE A 176 6.96 13.32 -6.42
C ILE A 176 7.56 14.71 -6.66
N TYR A 177 7.33 15.64 -5.74
CA TYR A 177 7.76 17.03 -5.85
C TYR A 177 9.08 17.34 -5.15
N ALA A 178 9.83 16.34 -4.70
CA ALA A 178 11.06 16.50 -3.90
C ALA A 178 12.08 17.48 -4.48
N TRP A 179 12.03 17.74 -5.78
CA TRP A 179 12.97 18.58 -6.51
C TRP A 179 12.38 19.89 -7.00
N THR A 180 11.06 20.03 -6.94
CA THR A 180 10.34 21.22 -7.39
C THR A 180 9.81 22.04 -6.22
N ILE A 181 9.47 21.40 -5.10
CA ILE A 181 8.92 22.03 -3.90
C ILE A 181 9.82 21.71 -2.70
N ASP A 182 10.21 22.77 -1.98
CA ASP A 182 10.80 22.62 -0.65
C ASP A 182 9.68 22.55 0.38
N PHE A 183 9.29 21.35 0.80
CA PHE A 183 8.19 21.13 1.75
C PHE A 183 8.45 21.69 3.15
N PHE A 184 9.71 22.07 3.49
CA PHE A 184 10.02 22.82 4.71
C PHE A 184 9.71 24.31 4.57
N ARG A 185 9.46 24.80 3.35
CA ARG A 185 9.12 26.19 3.03
C ARG A 185 7.77 26.35 2.37
N ILE A 186 6.90 25.35 2.57
CA ILE A 186 5.52 25.42 2.13
C ILE A 186 4.81 26.56 2.84
N GLN A 187 3.93 27.27 2.14
CA GLN A 187 3.32 28.47 2.67
C GLN A 187 1.85 28.22 3.03
N LYS A 188 1.35 28.94 4.03
CA LYS A 188 -0.08 29.03 4.28
C LYS A 188 -0.77 29.60 3.04
N GLY A 189 -1.83 28.95 2.58
CA GLY A 189 -2.54 29.30 1.35
C GLY A 189 -2.08 28.53 0.11
N ASP A 190 -0.96 27.80 0.15
CA ASP A 190 -0.64 26.83 -0.90
C ASP A 190 -1.75 25.77 -0.98
N ARG A 191 -2.04 25.29 -2.18
CA ARG A 191 -3.15 24.36 -2.42
C ARG A 191 -2.68 23.13 -3.20
N PHE A 192 -3.39 22.03 -3.01
CA PHE A 192 -3.11 20.81 -3.77
C PHE A 192 -4.38 20.10 -4.18
N LYS A 193 -4.28 19.31 -5.26
CA LYS A 193 -5.25 18.32 -5.72
C LYS A 193 -4.53 17.05 -6.02
N VAL A 194 -5.14 15.90 -5.69
CA VAL A 194 -4.53 14.58 -5.91
C VAL A 194 -5.59 13.58 -6.35
N VAL A 195 -5.27 12.81 -7.36
CA VAL A 195 -5.99 11.59 -7.76
C VAL A 195 -5.08 10.40 -7.44
N TYR A 196 -5.56 9.47 -6.62
CA TYR A 196 -4.77 8.33 -6.16
C TYR A 196 -5.61 7.08 -6.02
N THR A 197 -4.97 5.93 -5.95
CA THR A 197 -5.62 4.65 -5.63
C THR A 197 -5.17 4.13 -4.28
N GLU A 198 -6.12 3.59 -3.53
CA GLU A 198 -5.90 2.95 -2.23
C GLU A 198 -6.38 1.51 -2.28
N LYS A 199 -5.70 0.62 -1.58
CA LYS A 199 -6.00 -0.81 -1.53
C LYS A 199 -6.90 -1.12 -0.35
N PHE A 200 -7.91 -1.92 -0.60
CA PHE A 200 -8.85 -2.38 0.41
C PHE A 200 -8.97 -3.89 0.41
N VAL A 201 -9.22 -4.45 1.58
CA VAL A 201 -9.70 -5.81 1.78
C VAL A 201 -11.04 -5.74 2.52
N ASP A 202 -11.89 -6.74 2.32
CA ASP A 202 -13.24 -6.81 2.92
C ASP A 202 -14.04 -5.51 2.68
N ASP A 203 -13.88 -4.89 1.51
CA ASP A 203 -14.50 -3.65 0.99
C ASP A 203 -14.31 -2.38 1.85
N SER A 204 -13.85 -2.49 3.09
CA SER A 204 -13.75 -1.35 4.02
C SER A 204 -12.38 -1.18 4.69
N ILE A 205 -11.57 -2.20 4.76
CA ILE A 205 -10.30 -2.16 5.49
C ILE A 205 -9.19 -1.67 4.55
N SER A 206 -8.76 -0.43 4.71
CA SER A 206 -7.59 0.08 3.98
C SER A 206 -6.31 -0.65 4.39
N ILE A 207 -5.53 -1.04 3.39
CA ILE A 207 -4.21 -1.65 3.56
C ILE A 207 -3.09 -0.78 2.96
N GLY A 208 -3.39 0.50 2.75
CA GLY A 208 -2.46 1.54 2.32
C GLY A 208 -2.66 2.02 0.90
N VAL A 209 -1.97 3.10 0.58
CA VAL A 209 -1.98 3.72 -0.75
C VAL A 209 -1.32 2.79 -1.78
N ASP A 210 -1.96 2.62 -2.95
CA ASP A 210 -1.37 1.88 -4.07
C ASP A 210 -0.41 2.78 -4.85
N ARG A 211 -0.94 3.92 -5.35
CA ARG A 211 -0.16 4.90 -6.14
C ARG A 211 -0.89 6.23 -6.24
N VAL A 212 -0.16 7.28 -6.55
CA VAL A 212 -0.70 8.56 -7.00
C VAL A 212 -0.78 8.53 -8.52
N ILE A 213 -1.96 8.76 -9.10
CA ILE A 213 -2.18 8.79 -10.55
C ILE A 213 -1.77 10.15 -11.09
N ALA A 214 -2.22 11.22 -10.41
CA ALA A 214 -1.86 12.58 -10.73
C ALA A 214 -1.95 13.48 -9.51
N ALA A 215 -1.20 14.56 -9.53
CA ALA A 215 -1.27 15.61 -8.53
C ALA A 215 -1.08 16.98 -9.17
N CYS A 216 -1.65 17.99 -8.52
CA CYS A 216 -1.44 19.40 -8.83
C CYS A 216 -1.12 20.13 -7.53
N PHE A 217 -0.08 20.92 -7.53
CA PHE A 217 0.34 21.71 -6.37
C PHE A 217 0.49 23.18 -6.75
N GLU A 218 -0.23 24.05 -6.06
CA GLU A 218 -0.09 25.51 -6.24
C GLU A 218 0.83 26.04 -5.12
N HIS A 219 2.01 26.49 -5.51
CA HIS A 219 3.03 27.00 -4.60
C HIS A 219 3.65 28.29 -5.14
N LYS A 220 3.64 29.36 -4.36
CA LYS A 220 4.18 30.68 -4.74
C LYS A 220 3.63 31.19 -6.07
N GLY A 221 2.32 31.03 -6.30
CA GLY A 221 1.64 31.46 -7.51
C GLY A 221 1.95 30.64 -8.76
N LYS A 222 2.63 29.49 -8.62
CA LYS A 222 2.90 28.57 -9.71
C LYS A 222 2.11 27.27 -9.52
N THR A 223 1.46 26.83 -10.59
CA THR A 223 0.77 25.54 -10.66
C THR A 223 1.76 24.49 -11.17
N LEU A 224 1.95 23.41 -10.40
CA LEU A 224 2.88 22.34 -10.70
C LEU A 224 2.10 21.04 -10.84
N TYR A 225 1.99 20.52 -12.05
CA TYR A 225 1.34 19.24 -12.32
C TYR A 225 2.32 18.08 -12.23
N ALA A 226 1.80 16.92 -11.84
CA ALA A 226 2.50 15.66 -11.85
C ALA A 226 1.58 14.55 -12.36
N PHE A 227 1.98 13.85 -13.40
CA PHE A 227 1.24 12.72 -13.97
C PHE A 227 2.12 11.47 -13.96
N GLU A 228 1.56 10.38 -13.44
CA GLU A 228 2.22 9.08 -13.49
C GLU A 228 2.27 8.56 -14.92
N TYR A 229 3.44 8.07 -15.35
CA TYR A 229 3.59 7.44 -16.66
C TYR A 229 4.60 6.30 -16.66
N VAL A 230 4.26 5.21 -17.34
CA VAL A 230 5.12 4.03 -17.47
C VAL A 230 6.06 4.23 -18.65
N THR A 231 7.31 4.60 -18.37
CA THR A 231 8.32 4.84 -19.42
C THR A 231 8.98 3.57 -19.94
N ASN A 232 9.02 2.51 -19.14
CA ASN A 232 9.56 1.21 -19.54
C ASN A 232 8.75 0.05 -18.91
N PRO A 233 7.73 -0.48 -19.61
CA PRO A 233 6.89 -1.57 -19.09
C PRO A 233 7.69 -2.83 -18.77
N LYS A 234 8.68 -3.19 -19.60
CA LYS A 234 9.51 -4.40 -19.41
C LYS A 234 10.33 -4.34 -18.10
N LYS A 235 10.78 -3.15 -17.70
CA LYS A 235 11.49 -2.93 -16.44
C LYS A 235 10.57 -2.43 -15.33
N GLY A 236 9.29 -2.21 -15.62
CA GLY A 236 8.30 -1.64 -14.70
C GLY A 236 8.76 -0.28 -14.16
N ILE A 237 9.37 0.57 -15.00
CA ILE A 237 9.79 1.91 -14.61
C ILE A 237 8.60 2.84 -14.77
N VAL A 238 8.19 3.42 -13.65
CA VAL A 238 7.11 4.40 -13.56
C VAL A 238 7.73 5.67 -13.03
N ASP A 239 7.45 6.79 -13.68
CA ASP A 239 7.95 8.11 -13.29
C ASP A 239 6.86 9.17 -13.39
N TYR A 240 7.11 10.35 -12.80
CA TYR A 240 6.20 11.48 -12.84
C TYR A 240 6.74 12.58 -13.75
N PHE A 241 5.84 13.13 -14.57
CA PHE A 241 6.15 14.16 -15.53
C PHE A 241 5.13 15.32 -15.43
N ASP A 242 5.56 16.52 -15.80
CA ASP A 242 4.67 17.67 -15.94
C ASP A 242 3.88 17.60 -17.26
N GLU A 243 2.99 18.58 -17.49
CA GLU A 243 2.18 18.68 -18.70
C GLU A 243 3.00 18.78 -20.00
N ASN A 244 4.26 19.17 -19.91
CA ASN A 244 5.19 19.31 -21.03
C ASN A 244 6.12 18.08 -21.18
N ALA A 245 5.76 16.95 -20.58
CA ALA A 245 6.57 15.72 -20.59
C ALA A 245 7.97 15.87 -19.95
N LYS A 246 8.20 16.92 -19.16
CA LYS A 246 9.43 17.15 -18.42
C LYS A 246 9.39 16.31 -17.13
N SER A 247 10.45 15.56 -16.85
CA SER A 247 10.52 14.75 -15.65
C SER A 247 10.59 15.60 -14.38
N LEU A 248 9.76 15.26 -13.41
CA LEU A 248 9.78 15.85 -12.07
C LEU A 248 10.88 15.25 -11.18
N ARG A 249 11.46 14.13 -11.57
CA ARG A 249 12.57 13.51 -10.87
C ARG A 249 13.90 14.13 -11.30
N ARG A 250 14.85 14.14 -10.38
CA ARG A 250 16.26 14.22 -10.76
C ARG A 250 16.82 12.83 -11.03
N ALA A 251 17.88 12.77 -11.84
CA ALA A 251 18.55 11.50 -12.12
C ALA A 251 19.05 10.79 -10.84
N PHE A 252 19.29 11.55 -9.76
CA PHE A 252 19.77 11.01 -8.49
C PHE A 252 19.03 11.58 -7.31
N LEU A 253 18.69 10.74 -6.33
CA LEU A 253 18.24 11.18 -5.00
C LEU A 253 19.34 12.01 -4.33
N ARG A 254 18.96 12.96 -3.49
CA ARG A 254 19.89 13.81 -2.73
C ARG A 254 20.75 13.02 -1.75
N GLY A 255 20.30 11.86 -1.30
CA GLY A 255 21.02 10.94 -0.42
C GLY A 255 20.43 9.55 -0.44
N PRO A 256 21.12 8.57 0.15
CA PRO A 256 20.73 7.16 0.14
C PRO A 256 19.73 6.79 1.27
N LEU A 257 19.26 7.73 2.06
CA LEU A 257 18.34 7.52 3.19
C LEU A 257 17.19 8.52 3.11
N LYS A 258 15.97 8.08 3.50
CA LYS A 258 14.80 8.98 3.54
C LYS A 258 15.00 10.14 4.53
N PHE A 259 15.47 9.82 5.73
CA PHE A 259 15.74 10.79 6.79
C PHE A 259 17.14 10.53 7.33
N SER A 260 17.99 11.54 7.29
CA SER A 260 19.37 11.41 7.77
C SER A 260 20.03 12.76 7.97
N ARG A 261 20.98 12.78 8.90
CA ARG A 261 21.89 13.91 9.10
C ARG A 261 23.21 13.61 8.42
N ILE A 262 23.72 14.54 7.60
CA ILE A 262 25.09 14.46 7.10
C ILE A 262 26.04 14.78 8.24
N THR A 263 26.88 13.80 8.59
CA THR A 263 27.87 13.94 9.69
C THR A 263 29.27 14.23 9.15
N SER A 264 29.58 13.81 7.92
CA SER A 264 30.86 14.10 7.28
C SER A 264 30.69 14.26 5.78
N ARG A 265 31.13 15.38 5.22
CA ARG A 265 31.07 15.64 3.79
C ARG A 265 32.31 15.14 3.06
N TYR A 266 32.24 15.02 1.74
CA TYR A 266 33.42 14.82 0.90
C TYR A 266 34.47 15.91 1.15
N ASN A 267 35.67 15.50 1.59
CA ASN A 267 36.76 16.43 1.91
C ASN A 267 38.13 15.75 1.71
N LEU A 268 38.91 16.21 0.74
CA LEU A 268 40.22 15.68 0.46
C LEU A 268 41.29 16.11 1.48
N ARG A 269 41.02 17.15 2.26
CA ARG A 269 41.94 17.69 3.29
C ARG A 269 41.35 17.52 4.71
N ARG A 270 40.56 16.45 4.93
CA ARG A 270 39.94 16.21 6.24
C ARG A 270 41.02 15.91 7.27
N LYS A 271 41.01 16.66 8.37
CA LYS A 271 41.80 16.40 9.59
C LYS A 271 40.87 15.92 10.70
N ILE A 272 41.27 14.90 11.45
CA ILE A 272 40.51 14.37 12.58
C ILE A 272 41.46 14.33 13.78
N SER A 273 41.09 14.97 14.88
CA SER A 273 41.89 15.05 16.13
C SER A 273 42.25 13.65 16.65
N TYR A 274 41.33 12.72 16.62
CA TYR A 274 41.53 11.31 16.99
C TYR A 274 42.72 10.64 16.28
N TYR A 275 43.07 11.08 15.06
CA TYR A 275 44.22 10.56 14.29
C TYR A 275 45.42 11.53 14.30
N GLY A 276 45.56 12.37 15.36
CA GLY A 276 46.66 13.31 15.50
C GLY A 276 46.66 14.41 14.44
N ASN A 277 45.48 14.85 13.96
CA ASN A 277 45.29 15.89 12.95
C ASN A 277 45.99 15.62 11.59
N LYS A 278 46.41 14.38 11.29
CA LYS A 278 46.94 14.00 9.99
C LYS A 278 45.86 14.10 8.92
N ILE A 279 46.25 14.54 7.72
CA ILE A 279 45.33 14.63 6.59
C ILE A 279 44.88 13.22 6.20
N ARG A 280 43.59 12.92 6.29
CA ARG A 280 42.97 11.68 5.83
C ARG A 280 41.78 12.00 4.92
N PRO A 281 41.98 11.93 3.58
CA PRO A 281 40.95 12.26 2.62
C PRO A 281 39.66 11.43 2.85
N HIS A 282 38.53 12.09 2.90
CA HIS A 282 37.21 11.45 2.89
C HIS A 282 36.57 11.60 1.51
N LYS A 283 36.66 10.55 0.70
CA LYS A 283 36.14 10.51 -0.68
C LYS A 283 34.67 10.04 -0.74
N GLY A 284 33.86 10.42 0.25
CA GLY A 284 32.44 10.08 0.37
C GLY A 284 31.69 11.10 1.22
N THR A 285 30.41 10.89 1.39
CA THR A 285 29.56 11.64 2.33
C THR A 285 28.90 10.66 3.29
N ASP A 286 29.01 10.91 4.59
CA ASP A 286 28.49 10.06 5.65
C ASP A 286 27.11 10.55 6.10
N PHE A 287 26.14 9.68 6.00
CA PHE A 287 24.75 9.88 6.42
C PHE A 287 24.48 9.02 7.64
N ALA A 288 24.39 9.66 8.81
CA ALA A 288 24.12 8.97 10.07
C ALA A 288 22.64 8.55 10.15
N ALA A 289 22.42 7.31 10.57
CA ALA A 289 21.10 6.77 10.88
C ALA A 289 21.26 5.53 11.76
N SER A 290 20.19 5.13 12.46
CA SER A 290 20.17 3.94 13.31
C SER A 290 20.48 2.68 12.52
N VAL A 291 21.13 1.71 13.17
CA VAL A 291 21.36 0.38 12.58
C VAL A 291 20.03 -0.25 12.15
N GLY A 292 19.98 -0.75 10.92
CA GLY A 292 18.77 -1.33 10.35
C GLY A 292 17.91 -0.36 9.52
N THR A 293 18.24 0.93 9.47
CA THR A 293 17.58 1.89 8.57
C THR A 293 17.78 1.45 7.11
N PRO A 294 16.73 1.42 6.28
CA PRO A 294 16.83 1.05 4.87
C PRO A 294 17.73 2.00 4.08
N ILE A 295 18.65 1.44 3.30
CA ILE A 295 19.50 2.17 2.35
C ILE A 295 18.88 2.05 0.96
N LEU A 296 18.70 3.19 0.30
CA LEU A 296 18.04 3.31 -1.00
C LEU A 296 19.06 3.47 -2.14
N ALA A 297 18.78 2.86 -3.28
CA ALA A 297 19.47 3.16 -4.52
C ALA A 297 19.19 4.62 -4.93
N THR A 298 20.23 5.43 -5.10
CA THR A 298 20.02 6.86 -5.41
C THR A 298 19.60 7.13 -6.85
N ALA A 299 19.75 6.15 -7.75
CA ALA A 299 19.29 6.21 -9.14
C ALA A 299 19.05 4.80 -9.68
N ASN A 300 18.36 4.71 -10.83
CA ASN A 300 18.23 3.45 -11.58
C ASN A 300 19.60 2.94 -12.01
N GLY A 301 19.86 1.63 -11.92
CA GLY A 301 21.13 1.07 -12.36
C GLY A 301 21.27 -0.43 -12.12
N THR A 302 22.41 -0.97 -12.52
CA THR A 302 22.74 -2.38 -12.31
C THR A 302 23.79 -2.52 -11.21
N VAL A 303 23.57 -3.43 -10.30
CA VAL A 303 24.49 -3.75 -9.20
C VAL A 303 25.71 -4.45 -9.79
N ILE A 304 26.89 -3.82 -9.67
CA ILE A 304 28.16 -4.38 -10.18
C ILE A 304 29.02 -4.98 -9.06
N LYS A 305 28.78 -4.62 -7.81
CA LYS A 305 29.43 -5.22 -6.63
C LYS A 305 28.43 -5.31 -5.48
N SER A 306 28.42 -6.46 -4.80
CA SER A 306 27.68 -6.69 -3.55
C SER A 306 28.50 -7.67 -2.72
N ARG A 307 29.46 -7.15 -1.91
CA ARG A 307 30.44 -7.95 -1.19
C ARG A 307 30.91 -7.29 0.10
N TYR A 308 31.76 -7.96 0.84
CA TYR A 308 32.45 -7.45 2.02
C TYR A 308 33.90 -7.10 1.69
N SER A 309 34.44 -6.08 2.33
CA SER A 309 35.89 -5.84 2.42
C SER A 309 36.23 -5.21 3.77
N ARG A 310 37.49 -5.42 4.27
CA ARG A 310 37.93 -4.94 5.59
C ARG A 310 37.67 -3.45 5.81
N GLY A 311 37.92 -2.61 4.82
CA GLY A 311 37.75 -1.15 4.94
C GLY A 311 36.30 -0.68 4.74
N ASN A 312 35.59 -1.22 3.73
CA ASN A 312 34.24 -0.78 3.39
C ASN A 312 33.13 -1.50 4.19
N GLY A 313 33.46 -2.61 4.88
CA GLY A 313 32.46 -3.49 5.45
C GLY A 313 31.62 -4.17 4.35
N ASN A 314 30.38 -4.46 4.64
CA ASN A 314 29.40 -4.85 3.62
C ASN A 314 29.06 -3.63 2.76
N TYR A 315 29.17 -3.78 1.44
CA TYR A 315 28.90 -2.68 0.52
C TYR A 315 28.24 -3.13 -0.78
N VAL A 316 27.53 -2.20 -1.40
CA VAL A 316 26.93 -2.34 -2.72
C VAL A 316 27.46 -1.24 -3.64
N THR A 317 27.76 -1.59 -4.89
CA THR A 317 28.13 -0.63 -5.93
C THR A 317 27.17 -0.77 -7.10
N ILE A 318 26.62 0.36 -7.57
CA ILE A 318 25.63 0.42 -8.63
C ILE A 318 26.20 1.23 -9.79
N LYS A 319 26.25 0.65 -11.00
CA LYS A 319 26.53 1.36 -12.24
C LYS A 319 25.22 1.86 -12.83
N HIS A 320 25.08 3.18 -12.93
CA HIS A 320 23.87 3.82 -13.45
C HIS A 320 23.90 3.97 -14.96
N ASN A 321 25.08 4.32 -15.48
CA ASN A 321 25.38 4.44 -16.91
C ASN A 321 26.92 4.46 -17.11
N ASN A 322 27.38 4.86 -18.29
CA ASN A 322 28.82 4.94 -18.57
C ASN A 322 29.53 6.10 -17.83
N ILE A 323 28.77 7.08 -17.32
CA ILE A 323 29.29 8.27 -16.65
C ILE A 323 29.27 8.11 -15.13
N TYR A 324 28.20 7.55 -14.56
CA TYR A 324 27.92 7.59 -13.12
C TYR A 324 27.90 6.22 -12.48
N THR A 325 28.54 6.12 -11.33
CA THR A 325 28.55 4.95 -10.44
C THR A 325 28.42 5.44 -8.99
N THR A 326 27.66 4.70 -8.17
CA THR A 326 27.55 4.98 -6.73
C THR A 326 27.91 3.76 -5.89
N GLN A 327 28.33 4.01 -4.65
CA GLN A 327 28.68 2.95 -3.71
C GLN A 327 28.19 3.31 -2.30
N TYR A 328 27.72 2.30 -1.59
CA TYR A 328 27.06 2.41 -0.29
C TYR A 328 27.75 1.45 0.67
N LEU A 329 28.38 1.96 1.73
CA LEU A 329 29.26 1.22 2.62
C LEU A 329 28.66 1.01 4.00
N HIS A 330 29.39 0.19 4.78
CA HIS A 330 29.15 -0.07 6.22
C HIS A 330 27.80 -0.72 6.54
N MET A 331 27.21 -1.44 5.57
CA MET A 331 25.88 -2.06 5.74
C MET A 331 25.90 -3.16 6.80
N LYS A 332 24.82 -3.27 7.60
CA LYS A 332 24.52 -4.44 8.42
C LYS A 332 24.29 -5.68 7.53
N LYS A 333 23.47 -5.52 6.50
CA LYS A 333 23.10 -6.58 5.56
C LYS A 333 22.87 -5.97 4.17
N ARG A 334 23.28 -6.68 3.14
CA ARG A 334 23.03 -6.35 1.73
C ARG A 334 21.76 -7.07 1.28
N LYS A 335 20.90 -6.42 0.51
CA LYS A 335 19.71 -7.00 -0.14
C LYS A 335 19.98 -7.23 -1.63
N ALA A 336 20.57 -6.25 -2.28
CA ALA A 336 20.81 -6.26 -3.72
C ALA A 336 21.92 -7.25 -4.10
N LYS A 337 21.69 -8.01 -5.19
CA LYS A 337 22.62 -9.01 -5.74
C LYS A 337 23.35 -8.47 -6.97
N ILE A 338 24.55 -8.97 -7.25
CA ILE A 338 25.31 -8.65 -8.47
C ILE A 338 24.46 -9.01 -9.70
N GLY A 339 24.48 -8.14 -10.72
CA GLY A 339 23.69 -8.28 -11.94
C GLY A 339 22.25 -7.80 -11.81
N GLN A 340 21.73 -7.60 -10.59
CA GLN A 340 20.37 -7.12 -10.37
C GLN A 340 20.23 -5.67 -10.84
N PHE A 341 19.17 -5.41 -11.63
CA PHE A 341 18.73 -4.05 -11.89
C PHE A 341 17.94 -3.54 -10.68
N VAL A 342 18.26 -2.34 -10.22
CA VAL A 342 17.57 -1.63 -9.15
C VAL A 342 17.05 -0.30 -9.65
N LYS A 343 15.86 0.09 -9.18
CA LYS A 343 15.26 1.39 -9.45
C LYS A 343 15.69 2.40 -8.39
N GLN A 344 15.62 3.68 -8.72
CA GLN A 344 15.76 4.76 -7.75
C GLN A 344 14.74 4.56 -6.62
N GLY A 345 15.20 4.60 -5.37
CA GLY A 345 14.36 4.36 -4.20
C GLY A 345 14.25 2.90 -3.75
N ASP A 346 14.73 1.93 -4.53
CA ASP A 346 14.75 0.53 -4.10
C ASP A 346 15.66 0.33 -2.89
N ILE A 347 15.22 -0.48 -1.92
CA ILE A 347 16.04 -0.87 -0.77
C ILE A 347 17.12 -1.84 -1.23
N ILE A 348 18.39 -1.45 -1.08
CA ILE A 348 19.57 -2.23 -1.48
C ILE A 348 20.30 -2.88 -0.31
N GLY A 349 19.96 -2.49 0.92
CA GLY A 349 20.53 -2.99 2.16
C GLY A 349 20.08 -2.17 3.36
N TRP A 350 20.74 -2.36 4.48
CA TRP A 350 20.41 -1.68 5.74
C TRP A 350 21.67 -1.11 6.39
N VAL A 351 21.54 0.07 7.01
CA VAL A 351 22.61 0.75 7.76
C VAL A 351 23.19 -0.18 8.83
N GLY A 352 24.48 -0.17 8.95
CA GLY A 352 25.24 -0.95 9.93
C GLY A 352 26.47 -0.22 10.44
N MET A 353 27.40 -1.01 10.96
CA MET A 353 28.70 -0.58 11.49
C MET A 353 29.81 -1.55 11.04
N THR A 354 29.69 -2.17 9.87
CA THR A 354 30.69 -3.12 9.38
C THR A 354 31.85 -2.41 8.69
N GLY A 355 33.07 -2.97 8.80
CA GLY A 355 34.30 -2.39 8.23
C GLY A 355 34.91 -1.30 9.12
N ASN A 356 35.65 -0.36 8.52
CA ASN A 356 36.34 0.71 9.26
C ASN A 356 35.42 1.92 9.46
N THR A 357 34.70 1.93 10.58
CA THR A 357 33.76 2.98 10.96
C THR A 357 33.70 3.16 12.49
N SER A 358 33.41 4.38 12.94
CA SER A 358 33.28 4.73 14.35
C SER A 358 31.83 4.77 14.85
N GLY A 359 30.83 4.62 13.97
CA GLY A 359 29.42 4.70 14.36
C GLY A 359 28.46 4.33 13.24
N PRO A 360 27.17 4.16 13.54
CA PRO A 360 26.17 3.74 12.54
C PRO A 360 25.96 4.83 11.48
N HIS A 361 26.28 4.53 10.23
CA HIS A 361 26.06 5.40 9.08
C HIS A 361 26.13 4.64 7.78
N VAL A 362 25.73 5.26 6.67
CA VAL A 362 26.11 4.87 5.33
C VAL A 362 27.09 5.88 4.75
N CYS A 363 28.29 5.42 4.37
CA CYS A 363 29.22 6.23 3.58
C CYS A 363 28.84 6.10 2.10
N TYR A 364 28.34 7.21 1.54
CA TYR A 364 27.89 7.32 0.16
C TYR A 364 29.02 7.89 -0.71
N ARG A 365 29.46 7.11 -1.71
CA ARG A 365 30.50 7.51 -2.64
C ARG A 365 29.92 7.64 -4.03
N PHE A 366 30.41 8.63 -4.79
CA PHE A 366 29.92 8.98 -6.11
C PHE A 366 31.07 9.10 -7.10
N TRP A 367 30.93 8.48 -8.26
CA TRP A 367 31.89 8.56 -9.36
C TRP A 367 31.25 9.20 -10.57
N LYS A 368 32.01 10.10 -11.22
CA LYS A 368 31.70 10.67 -12.53
C LYS A 368 32.92 10.42 -13.45
N ASN A 369 32.72 9.75 -14.58
CA ASN A 369 33.76 9.38 -15.51
C ASN A 369 34.96 8.66 -14.82
N GLY A 370 34.66 7.69 -13.95
CA GLY A 370 35.67 6.90 -13.23
C GLY A 370 36.37 7.62 -12.07
N ARG A 371 36.15 8.92 -11.85
CA ARG A 371 36.74 9.69 -10.74
C ARG A 371 35.75 9.90 -9.60
N GLN A 372 36.20 9.73 -8.36
CA GLN A 372 35.36 10.06 -7.19
C GLN A 372 35.20 11.57 -7.05
N VAL A 373 33.96 12.03 -6.92
CA VAL A 373 33.60 13.45 -6.82
C VAL A 373 32.63 13.69 -5.69
N ASP A 374 32.52 14.94 -5.23
CA ASP A 374 31.47 15.37 -4.33
C ASP A 374 30.15 15.52 -5.10
N PRO A 375 29.13 14.68 -4.84
CA PRO A 375 27.86 14.74 -5.57
C PRO A 375 27.13 16.07 -5.37
N PHE A 376 27.35 16.75 -4.25
CA PHE A 376 26.68 18.03 -3.93
C PHE A 376 27.28 19.23 -4.68
N LYS A 377 28.49 19.08 -5.23
CA LYS A 377 29.15 20.08 -6.08
C LYS A 377 28.99 19.80 -7.57
N GLN A 378 28.32 18.69 -7.95
CA GLN A 378 28.07 18.38 -9.35
C GLN A 378 26.74 18.97 -9.81
N LYS A 379 26.73 19.55 -11.01
CA LYS A 379 25.51 19.75 -11.77
C LYS A 379 25.06 18.36 -12.28
N LEU A 380 24.23 17.69 -11.52
CA LEU A 380 23.66 16.41 -11.93
C LEU A 380 22.54 16.67 -12.94
N PRO A 381 22.42 15.84 -13.98
CA PRO A 381 21.35 16.01 -14.96
C PRO A 381 19.98 15.85 -14.30
N ASP A 382 18.97 16.48 -14.87
CA ASP A 382 17.60 16.10 -14.61
C ASP A 382 17.37 14.66 -15.07
N ALA A 383 16.36 13.98 -14.56
CA ALA A 383 16.01 12.68 -15.11
C ALA A 383 15.67 12.84 -16.60
N LYS A 384 15.91 11.79 -17.37
CA LYS A 384 15.62 11.84 -18.81
C LYS A 384 14.16 12.23 -19.03
N PRO A 385 13.88 13.22 -19.89
CA PRO A 385 12.53 13.49 -20.32
C PRO A 385 11.94 12.24 -20.99
N ILE A 386 10.64 12.24 -21.20
CA ILE A 386 9.98 11.20 -22.01
C ILE A 386 10.64 11.19 -23.38
N SER A 387 10.95 10.00 -23.92
CA SER A 387 11.53 9.89 -25.26
C SER A 387 10.54 10.41 -26.32
N ASN A 388 11.07 11.02 -27.38
CA ASN A 388 10.26 11.72 -28.38
C ASN A 388 9.16 10.84 -29.00
N ASP A 389 9.41 9.53 -29.16
CA ASP A 389 8.44 8.56 -29.67
C ASP A 389 7.25 8.33 -28.71
N LEU A 390 7.40 8.64 -27.44
CA LEU A 390 6.36 8.47 -26.40
C LEU A 390 5.63 9.78 -26.09
N ILE A 391 6.09 10.95 -26.51
CA ILE A 391 5.48 12.25 -26.17
C ILE A 391 4.02 12.30 -26.60
N ALA A 392 3.71 11.92 -27.85
CA ALA A 392 2.33 11.94 -28.34
C ALA A 392 1.41 10.99 -27.55
N LYS A 393 1.91 9.81 -27.18
CA LYS A 393 1.18 8.84 -26.34
C LYS A 393 0.98 9.39 -24.93
N TYR A 394 2.00 10.01 -24.38
CA TYR A 394 1.93 10.66 -23.07
C TYR A 394 0.88 11.78 -23.05
N SER A 395 0.94 12.70 -24.02
CA SER A 395 -0.02 13.81 -24.11
C SER A 395 -1.45 13.31 -24.20
N LYS A 396 -1.72 12.30 -25.03
CA LYS A 396 -3.05 11.65 -25.10
C LYS A 396 -3.46 11.01 -23.79
N HIS A 397 -2.53 10.41 -23.06
CA HIS A 397 -2.77 9.76 -21.77
C HIS A 397 -3.16 10.76 -20.68
N ILE A 398 -2.49 11.92 -20.61
CA ILE A 398 -2.72 12.88 -19.53
C ILE A 398 -3.96 13.76 -19.71
N ILE A 399 -4.47 13.97 -20.93
CA ILE A 399 -5.61 14.84 -21.20
C ILE A 399 -6.81 14.52 -20.28
N PRO A 400 -7.37 13.30 -20.26
CA PRO A 400 -8.51 12.98 -19.42
C PRO A 400 -8.17 13.09 -17.92
N ILE A 401 -6.95 12.75 -17.52
CA ILE A 401 -6.50 12.80 -16.13
C ILE A 401 -6.35 14.26 -15.67
N LYS A 402 -5.80 15.13 -16.53
CA LYS A 402 -5.68 16.56 -16.27
C LYS A 402 -7.05 17.22 -16.15
N THR A 403 -7.97 16.94 -17.08
CA THR A 403 -9.35 17.42 -17.00
C THR A 403 -10.00 17.04 -15.69
N LYS A 404 -9.87 15.79 -15.29
CA LYS A 404 -10.36 15.27 -14.01
C LYS A 404 -9.77 16.04 -12.83
N LEU A 405 -8.45 16.19 -12.79
CA LEU A 405 -7.74 16.87 -11.72
C LEU A 405 -8.14 18.38 -11.65
N ASP A 406 -8.32 19.03 -12.78
CA ASP A 406 -8.72 20.44 -12.86
C ASP A 406 -10.16 20.64 -12.35
N CYS A 407 -11.06 19.69 -12.60
CA CYS A 407 -12.45 19.71 -12.14
C CYS A 407 -12.60 19.54 -10.61
N ILE A 408 -11.60 19.01 -9.90
CA ILE A 408 -11.66 18.91 -8.44
C ILE A 408 -11.75 20.31 -7.83
N LYS A 409 -12.81 20.59 -7.07
CA LYS A 409 -12.96 21.86 -6.35
C LYS A 409 -12.09 21.87 -5.11
N PHE A 410 -11.58 23.05 -4.72
CA PHE A 410 -10.91 23.20 -3.43
C PHE A 410 -11.98 23.32 -2.34
N ASN A 411 -12.00 22.35 -1.44
CA ASN A 411 -12.89 22.34 -0.28
C ASN A 411 -12.14 22.83 0.95
N ASP A 412 -12.50 24.02 1.43
CA ASP A 412 -11.94 24.58 2.69
C ASP A 412 -12.56 23.95 3.95
N ASN A 413 -13.64 23.15 3.82
CA ASN A 413 -14.46 22.62 4.94
C ASN A 413 -14.80 21.12 4.85
N SER A 414 -13.84 20.23 4.58
CA SER A 414 -14.18 18.83 4.27
C SER A 414 -13.96 17.82 5.40
N LYS A 415 -14.91 17.69 6.32
CA LYS A 415 -15.12 16.42 7.04
C LYS A 415 -16.26 15.55 6.48
N SER A 416 -17.15 16.09 5.64
CA SER A 416 -18.42 15.45 5.28
C SER A 416 -18.43 14.58 4.02
N GLU A 417 -17.74 14.94 2.94
CA GLU A 417 -17.87 14.25 1.65
C GLU A 417 -17.05 12.96 1.49
N ILE A 418 -15.92 12.85 2.18
CA ILE A 418 -15.10 11.61 2.14
C ILE A 418 -15.77 10.49 2.93
N ALA A 419 -16.50 10.82 3.99
CA ALA A 419 -17.28 9.84 4.76
C ALA A 419 -18.46 9.30 3.94
N GLU A 420 -19.13 10.13 3.14
CA GLU A 420 -20.23 9.71 2.26
C GLU A 420 -19.78 8.81 1.10
N ASN A 421 -18.63 9.08 0.49
CA ASN A 421 -18.09 8.21 -0.55
C ASN A 421 -17.55 6.88 -0.02
N LYS A 422 -17.15 6.79 1.25
CA LYS A 422 -16.79 5.53 1.92
C LYS A 422 -18.04 4.69 2.29
N SER A 423 -19.21 5.30 2.40
CA SER A 423 -20.46 4.66 2.82
C SER A 423 -21.42 4.30 1.67
N LYS A 424 -21.19 4.73 0.44
CA LYS A 424 -22.04 4.35 -0.71
C LYS A 424 -21.62 3.00 -1.27
N PRO A 425 -22.44 1.93 -1.11
CA PRO A 425 -22.22 0.71 -1.85
C PRO A 425 -22.48 1.00 -3.34
N TYR A 426 -21.50 0.64 -4.19
CA TYR A 426 -21.67 0.73 -5.63
C TYR A 426 -22.89 -0.05 -6.06
N ALA A 427 -23.91 0.63 -6.61
CA ALA A 427 -24.99 0.01 -7.31
C ALA A 427 -24.40 -0.87 -8.45
N LYS A 428 -24.76 -2.14 -8.44
CA LYS A 428 -24.47 -3.08 -9.51
C LYS A 428 -25.14 -2.56 -10.78
N ASN A 429 -24.38 -2.06 -11.74
CA ASN A 429 -24.84 -1.99 -13.12
C ASN A 429 -24.77 -3.40 -13.68
N SER A 430 -25.92 -4.09 -13.65
CA SER A 430 -26.22 -5.23 -14.46
C SER A 430 -26.67 -4.72 -15.83
N SER A 431 -25.93 -4.95 -16.85
CA SER A 431 -26.40 -5.20 -18.22
C SER A 431 -25.25 -5.84 -18.99
#